data_9364b675e0fe02fbb9d7d1d7470bb95b
#
_entry.id   9364b675e0fe02fbb9d7d1d7470bb95b
#
_cell.length_a   1.000
_cell.length_b   1.000
_cell.length_c   1.000
_cell.angle_alpha   90.00
_cell.angle_beta   90.00
_cell.angle_gamma   90.00
#
_symmetry.space_group_name_H-M   'P 1'
#
loop_
_entity.id
_entity.type
_entity.pdbx_description
1 polymer ?
#
loop_
_entity_poly.entity_id
_entity_poly.type
_entity_poly.pdbx_seq_one_letter_code
_entity_poly.pdbx_strand_id
1 'polypeptide(L)' 'MNQTQRHEKIVGLIKLHGFMSIDDLVSACEVTPQTIRRDLNQLAENGVVSRYHGGAGLNR' A
#
# COMPACT_ATOMS: atom_id res chain seq x y z
N MET A 1 0.47 8.73 12.81
CA MET A 1 0.82 7.36 12.35
C MET A 1 2.21 7.38 11.75
N ASN A 2 3.10 6.52 12.21
CA ASN A 2 4.45 6.46 11.65
C ASN A 2 4.49 5.52 10.43
N GLN A 3 5.65 5.43 9.78
CA GLN A 3 5.80 4.64 8.56
C GLN A 3 5.47 3.15 8.79
N THR A 4 5.94 2.59 9.90
CA THR A 4 5.69 1.18 10.21
C THR A 4 4.21 0.91 10.38
N GLN A 5 3.50 1.75 11.13
CA GLN A 5 2.07 1.62 11.33
C GLN A 5 1.31 1.79 10.01
N ARG A 6 1.76 2.71 9.17
CA ARG A 6 1.13 2.93 7.86
C ARG A 6 1.33 1.71 6.96
N HIS A 7 2.53 1.13 6.94
CA HIS A 7 2.79 -0.08 6.16
C HIS A 7 1.90 -1.23 6.63
N GLU A 8 1.75 -1.40 7.93
CA GLU A 8 0.86 -2.44 8.49
C GLU A 8 -0.59 -2.23 8.05
N LYS A 9 -1.04 -0.98 8.09
CA LYS A 9 -2.40 -0.65 7.66
C LYS A 9 -2.59 -0.93 6.17
N ILE A 10 -1.63 -0.53 5.34
CA ILE A 10 -1.68 -0.78 3.90
C ILE A 10 -1.75 -2.27 3.61
N VAL A 11 -0.88 -3.05 4.23
CA VAL A 11 -0.85 -4.50 4.02
C VAL A 11 -2.15 -5.14 4.48
N GLY A 12 -2.69 -4.72 5.62
CA GLY A 12 -3.95 -5.23 6.12
C GLY A 12 -5.11 -4.95 5.17
N LEU A 13 -5.17 -3.74 4.61
CA LEU A 13 -6.19 -3.37 3.64
C LEU A 13 -6.08 -4.18 2.35
N ILE A 14 -4.84 -4.36 1.87
CA ILE A 14 -4.61 -5.14 0.67
C ILE A 14 -5.00 -6.61 0.88
N LYS A 15 -4.68 -7.18 2.04
CA LYS A 15 -5.07 -8.55 2.36
C LYS A 15 -6.59 -8.70 2.42
N LEU A 16 -7.27 -7.70 2.95
CA LEU A 16 -8.72 -7.73 3.07
C LEU A 16 -9.40 -7.63 1.71
N HIS A 17 -8.93 -6.77 0.84
CA HIS A 17 -9.58 -6.46 -0.44
C HIS A 17 -8.94 -7.16 -1.64
N GLY A 18 -7.74 -7.70 -1.50
CA GLY A 18 -6.99 -8.32 -2.59
C GLY A 18 -6.21 -7.33 -3.44
N PHE A 19 -6.73 -6.15 -3.64
CA PHE A 19 -6.11 -5.06 -4.40
C PHE A 19 -6.64 -3.73 -3.87
N MET A 20 -5.74 -2.74 -3.80
CA MET A 20 -6.13 -1.37 -3.44
C MET A 20 -5.47 -0.41 -4.40
N SER A 21 -6.25 0.54 -4.91
CA SER A 21 -5.69 1.61 -5.73
C SER A 21 -4.94 2.61 -4.87
N ILE A 22 -4.06 3.40 -5.51
CA ILE A 22 -3.35 4.47 -4.81
C ILE A 22 -4.36 5.44 -4.20
N ASP A 23 -5.41 5.80 -4.93
CA ASP A 23 -6.43 6.72 -4.43
C ASP A 23 -7.13 6.18 -3.19
N ASP A 24 -7.46 4.88 -3.19
CA ASP A 24 -8.09 4.25 -2.03
C ASP A 24 -7.17 4.28 -0.81
N LEU A 25 -5.88 4.02 -1.02
CA LEU A 25 -4.91 4.03 0.06
C LEU A 25 -4.66 5.44 0.58
N VAL A 26 -4.65 6.43 -0.31
CA VAL A 26 -4.54 7.85 0.08
C VAL A 26 -5.69 8.22 1.01
N SER A 27 -6.90 7.86 0.65
CA SER A 27 -8.07 8.15 1.48
C SER A 27 -8.01 7.43 2.82
N ALA A 28 -7.60 6.17 2.82
CA ALA A 28 -7.55 5.36 4.03
C ALA A 28 -6.48 5.81 4.99
N CYS A 29 -5.33 6.25 4.47
CA CYS A 29 -4.17 6.61 5.29
C CYS A 29 -4.03 8.12 5.50
N GLU A 30 -4.81 8.91 4.79
CA GLU A 30 -4.81 10.38 4.90
C GLU A 30 -3.42 10.98 4.66
N VAL A 31 -2.76 10.50 3.61
CA VAL A 31 -1.44 10.99 3.19
C VAL A 31 -1.48 11.30 1.69
N THR A 32 -0.38 11.85 1.16
CA THR A 32 -0.30 12.20 -0.25
C THR A 32 -0.11 10.96 -1.11
N PRO A 33 -0.51 11.02 -2.41
CA PRO A 33 -0.24 9.92 -3.34
C PRO A 33 1.24 9.58 -3.44
N GLN A 34 2.11 10.58 -3.37
CA GLN A 34 3.55 10.35 -3.44
C GLN A 34 4.03 9.50 -2.27
N THR A 35 3.50 9.76 -1.07
CA THR A 35 3.84 8.97 0.12
C THR A 35 3.39 7.51 -0.06
N ILE A 36 2.18 7.30 -0.57
CA ILE A 36 1.67 5.96 -0.82
C ILE A 36 2.53 5.22 -1.85
N ARG A 37 2.90 5.87 -2.94
CA ARG A 37 3.77 5.25 -3.96
C ARG A 37 5.09 4.81 -3.36
N ARG A 38 5.70 5.66 -2.53
CA ARG A 38 6.96 5.32 -1.85
C ARG A 38 6.79 4.11 -0.94
N ASP A 39 5.72 4.11 -0.13
CA ASP A 39 5.45 2.99 0.77
C ASP A 39 5.22 1.69 0.00
N LEU A 40 4.43 1.75 -1.08
CA LEU A 40 4.16 0.56 -1.89
C LEU A 40 5.43 0.03 -2.56
N ASN A 41 6.31 0.93 -3.02
CA ASN A 41 7.57 0.50 -3.62
C ASN A 41 8.43 -0.23 -2.59
N GLN A 42 8.50 0.28 -1.37
CA GLN A 42 9.26 -0.38 -0.30
C GLN A 42 8.67 -1.73 0.05
N LEU A 43 7.35 -1.81 0.17
CA LEU A 43 6.68 -3.07 0.47
C LEU A 43 6.86 -4.08 -0.65
N ALA A 44 6.84 -3.64 -1.89
CA ALA A 44 7.06 -4.52 -3.04
C ALA A 44 8.50 -5.02 -3.09
N GLU A 45 9.47 -4.16 -2.79
CA GLU A 45 10.87 -4.57 -2.73
C GLU A 45 11.10 -5.64 -1.67
N ASN A 46 10.35 -5.57 -0.58
CA ASN A 46 10.45 -6.55 0.51
C ASN A 46 9.61 -7.81 0.24
N GLY A 47 8.93 -7.86 -0.90
CA GLY A 47 8.13 -9.03 -1.27
C GLY A 47 6.81 -9.14 -0.51
N VAL A 48 6.36 -8.05 0.13
CA VAL A 48 5.13 -8.06 0.93
C VAL A 48 3.90 -7.89 0.06
N VAL A 49 4.00 -7.05 -0.97
CA VAL A 49 2.91 -6.80 -1.92
C VAL A 49 3.44 -6.84 -3.34
N SER A 50 2.54 -6.95 -4.31
CA SER A 50 2.88 -6.82 -5.73
C SER A 50 2.43 -5.46 -6.22
N ARG A 51 3.32 -4.74 -6.92
CA ARG A 51 3.00 -3.45 -7.51
C ARG A 51 2.29 -3.64 -8.85
N TYR A 52 1.20 -2.92 -9.00
CA TYR A 52 0.46 -2.85 -10.26
C TYR A 52 0.34 -1.40 -10.67
N HIS A 53 0.02 -1.17 -11.93
CA HIS A 53 -0.24 0.19 -12.39
C HIS A 53 -1.44 0.76 -11.63
N GLY A 54 -1.20 1.84 -10.90
CA GLY A 54 -2.24 2.52 -10.14
C GLY A 54 -2.58 1.94 -8.78
N GLY A 55 -1.83 0.94 -8.29
CA GLY A 55 -2.11 0.37 -6.98
C GLY A 55 -1.20 -0.77 -6.60
N ALA A 56 -1.67 -1.61 -5.71
CA ALA A 56 -0.93 -2.78 -5.26
C ALA A 56 -1.90 -3.88 -4.84
N GLY A 57 -1.45 -5.11 -4.93
CA GLY A 57 -2.25 -6.26 -4.56
C GLY A 57 -1.46 -7.27 -3.74
N LEU A 58 -2.10 -8.39 -3.44
CA LEU A 58 -1.46 -9.46 -2.69
C LEU A 58 -0.27 -10.00 -3.48
N ASN A 59 0.81 -10.28 -2.77
CA ASN A 59 1.97 -10.96 -3.33
C ASN A 59 1.68 -12.45 -3.39
N ARG A 60 1.95 -13.06 -4.53
CA ARG A 60 1.75 -14.49 -4.71
C ARG A 60 3.06 -15.24 -4.62
#